data_4c0fe98f2bf8e59d06cddb104f5fa025
#
_entry.id   4c0fe98f2bf8e59d06cddb104f5fa025
#
_cell.length_a   1.000
_cell.length_b   1.000
_cell.length_c   1.000
_cell.angle_alpha   90.00
_cell.angle_beta   90.00
_cell.angle_gamma   90.00
#
_symmetry.space_group_name_H-M   'P 1'
#
loop_
_entity.id
_entity.type
_entity.pdbx_description
1 polymer ?
#
loop_
_entity_poly.entity_id
_entity_poly.type
_entity_poly.pdbx_seq_one_letter_code
_entity_poly.pdbx_strand_id
1 'polypeptide(L)'
;MMSSKHLNGDYNYAWPTAEVAVMGAKGAAEIIFKGKNTEKETAAYEHAFANPLKAAERGYVDDIVMPSATRGIILDNLRVLETKDRQKPKRRHNNLPL
;
A
#
# COMPACT_ATOMS: atom_id res chain seq x y z
N MET A 1 7.94 -1.34 -1.80
CA MET A 1 6.96 -0.31 -1.36
C MET A 1 7.56 1.06 -1.68
N MET A 2 7.10 1.72 -2.74
CA MET A 2 7.80 2.92 -3.23
C MET A 2 7.14 4.24 -2.85
N SER A 3 5.87 4.28 -2.56
CA SER A 3 5.16 5.53 -2.21
C SER A 3 3.90 5.22 -1.40
N SER A 4 4.07 4.76 -0.19
CA SER A 4 2.94 4.55 0.72
C SER A 4 2.64 5.81 1.53
N LYS A 5 1.50 5.84 2.20
CA LYS A 5 1.16 6.88 3.18
C LYS A 5 2.24 7.07 4.24
N HIS A 6 2.87 6.01 4.69
CA HIS A 6 3.98 6.02 5.66
C HIS A 6 5.23 6.74 5.15
N LEU A 7 5.39 6.85 3.83
CA LEU A 7 6.48 7.56 3.17
C LEU A 7 6.05 8.92 2.64
N ASN A 8 4.96 9.47 3.16
CA ASN A 8 4.38 10.74 2.75
C ASN A 8 3.94 10.76 1.28
N GLY A 9 3.41 9.66 0.76
CA GLY A 9 2.70 9.64 -0.51
C GLY A 9 1.41 10.47 -0.41
N ASP A 10 1.11 11.26 -1.42
CA ASP A 10 -0.07 12.14 -1.42
C ASP A 10 -1.34 11.36 -1.64
N TYR A 11 -1.36 10.49 -2.64
CA TYR A 11 -2.49 9.65 -2.99
C TYR A 11 -2.05 8.20 -3.12
N ASN A 12 -2.84 7.31 -2.55
CA ASN A 12 -2.63 5.88 -2.59
C ASN A 12 -3.92 5.20 -3.03
N TYR A 13 -3.88 4.58 -4.18
CA TYR A 13 -5.01 3.86 -4.77
C TYR A 13 -4.72 2.38 -4.91
N ALA A 14 -5.74 1.58 -4.84
CA ALA A 14 -5.64 0.15 -5.08
C ALA A 14 -6.72 -0.30 -6.06
N TRP A 15 -6.42 -1.29 -6.88
CA TRP A 15 -7.43 -2.00 -7.63
C TRP A 15 -8.15 -3.01 -6.72
N PRO A 16 -9.40 -3.39 -7.03
CA PRO A 16 -10.16 -4.33 -6.19
C PRO A 16 -9.46 -5.69 -5.99
N THR A 17 -8.62 -6.10 -6.93
CA THR A 17 -7.86 -7.35 -6.90
C THR A 17 -6.45 -7.20 -6.34
N ALA A 18 -6.06 -6.00 -5.89
CA ALA A 18 -4.73 -5.76 -5.34
C ALA A 18 -4.58 -6.39 -3.97
N GLU A 19 -3.39 -6.87 -3.69
CA GLU A 19 -3.00 -7.30 -2.35
C GLU A 19 -2.25 -6.17 -1.64
N VAL A 20 -2.76 -5.76 -0.48
CA VAL A 20 -2.13 -4.73 0.35
C VAL A 20 -1.79 -5.33 1.70
N ALA A 21 -0.54 -5.68 1.89
CA ALA A 21 -0.05 -6.30 3.11
C ALA A 21 1.41 -5.94 3.37
N VAL A 22 1.84 -6.04 4.62
CA VAL A 22 3.24 -5.82 5.02
C VAL A 22 4.12 -6.96 4.52
N MET A 23 3.60 -8.18 4.53
CA MET A 23 4.23 -9.38 3.98
C MET A 23 3.18 -10.27 3.31
N GLY A 24 3.63 -11.15 2.41
CA GLY A 24 2.73 -12.11 1.77
C GLY A 24 2.04 -13.03 2.78
N ALA A 25 0.81 -13.44 2.47
CA ALA A 25 -0.02 -14.26 3.35
C ALA A 25 0.67 -15.55 3.81
N LYS A 26 1.45 -16.18 2.93
CA LYS A 26 2.20 -17.40 3.24
C LYS A 26 3.23 -17.17 4.34
N GLY A 27 4.06 -16.12 4.22
CA GLY A 27 5.05 -15.77 5.24
C GLY A 27 4.41 -15.37 6.57
N ALA A 28 3.30 -14.63 6.53
CA ALA A 28 2.56 -14.26 7.72
C ALA A 28 1.97 -15.49 8.44
N ALA A 29 1.40 -16.43 7.68
CA ALA A 29 0.86 -17.68 8.22
C ALA A 29 1.95 -18.55 8.85
N GLU A 30 3.12 -18.65 8.25
CA GLU A 30 4.27 -19.38 8.80
C GLU A 30 4.72 -18.84 10.17
N ILE A 31 4.68 -17.52 10.35
CA ILE A 31 5.07 -16.88 11.61
C ILE A 31 3.97 -17.05 12.66
N ILE A 32 2.73 -16.78 12.31
CA ILE A 32 1.60 -16.76 13.25
C ILE A 32 1.26 -18.19 13.72
N PHE A 33 1.22 -19.14 12.80
CA PHE A 33 0.82 -20.50 13.07
C PHE A 33 1.97 -21.45 13.40
N LYS A 34 3.21 -20.93 13.52
CA LYS A 34 4.41 -21.66 13.96
C LYS A 34 4.57 -23.05 13.32
N GLY A 35 4.51 -23.09 11.99
CA GLY A 35 4.75 -24.32 11.24
C GLY A 35 3.55 -25.28 11.13
N LYS A 36 2.40 -24.95 11.67
CA LYS A 36 1.14 -25.63 11.32
C LYS A 36 0.62 -25.04 10.00
N ASN A 37 1.30 -25.39 8.94
CA ASN A 37 1.04 -24.84 7.62
C ASN A 37 -0.09 -25.62 6.95
N THR A 38 -1.32 -25.25 7.22
CA THR A 38 -2.44 -25.73 6.44
C THR A 38 -2.75 -24.67 5.38
N GLU A 39 -2.85 -25.10 4.13
CA GLU A 39 -3.25 -24.24 3.00
C GLU A 39 -4.56 -23.49 3.30
N LYS A 40 -5.43 -24.10 4.08
CA LYS A 40 -6.70 -23.52 4.54
C LYS A 40 -6.50 -22.28 5.40
N GLU A 41 -5.53 -22.29 6.32
CA GLU A 41 -5.24 -21.15 7.21
C GLU A 41 -4.60 -20.01 6.42
N THR A 42 -3.72 -20.32 5.47
CA THR A 42 -3.13 -19.33 4.57
C THR A 42 -4.21 -18.67 3.72
N ALA A 43 -5.10 -19.43 3.11
CA ALA A 43 -6.19 -18.90 2.30
C ALA A 43 -7.18 -18.06 3.13
N ALA A 44 -7.50 -18.48 4.34
CA ALA A 44 -8.34 -17.71 5.25
C ALA A 44 -7.68 -16.38 5.67
N TYR A 45 -6.40 -16.39 5.95
CA TYR A 45 -5.62 -15.19 6.27
C TYR A 45 -5.56 -14.22 5.09
N GLU A 46 -5.30 -14.74 3.88
CA GLU A 46 -5.27 -13.96 2.65
C GLU A 46 -6.61 -13.27 2.40
N HIS A 47 -7.71 -14.01 2.51
CA HIS A 47 -9.05 -13.46 2.34
C HIS A 47 -9.40 -12.40 3.41
N ALA A 48 -8.96 -12.60 4.65
CA ALA A 48 -9.30 -11.72 5.76
C ALA A 48 -8.44 -10.43 5.79
N PHE A 49 -7.16 -10.50 5.41
CA PHE A 49 -6.20 -9.43 5.68
C PHE A 49 -5.46 -8.91 4.46
N ALA A 50 -5.33 -9.68 3.38
CA ALA A 50 -4.56 -9.28 2.20
C ALA A 50 -5.41 -8.55 1.14
N ASN A 51 -6.57 -8.01 1.49
CA ASN A 51 -7.43 -7.30 0.55
C ASN A 51 -7.33 -5.77 0.74
N PRO A 52 -7.57 -4.98 -0.33
CA PRO A 52 -7.44 -3.52 -0.28
C PRO A 52 -8.52 -2.86 0.59
N LEU A 53 -9.66 -3.50 0.83
CA LEU A 53 -10.74 -2.99 1.66
C LEU A 53 -10.30 -2.81 3.10
N LYS A 54 -9.57 -3.77 3.66
CA LYS A 54 -9.02 -3.67 5.02
C LYS A 54 -7.99 -2.55 5.15
N ALA A 55 -7.19 -2.33 4.14
CA ALA A 55 -6.25 -1.22 4.10
C ALA A 55 -6.98 0.13 3.98
N ALA A 56 -8.06 0.20 3.21
CA ALA A 56 -8.89 1.39 3.06
C ALA A 56 -9.65 1.73 4.35
N GLU A 57 -10.23 0.76 5.04
CA GLU A 57 -10.86 0.95 6.36
C GLU A 57 -9.93 1.61 7.37
N ARG A 58 -8.64 1.33 7.28
CA ARG A 58 -7.60 1.88 8.17
C ARG A 58 -6.94 3.15 7.64
N GLY A 59 -7.37 3.67 6.49
CA GLY A 59 -6.84 4.88 5.89
C GLY A 59 -5.49 4.76 5.20
N TYR A 60 -5.00 3.54 4.93
CA TYR A 60 -3.74 3.33 4.19
C TYR A 60 -3.90 3.45 2.68
N VAL A 61 -5.11 3.30 2.19
CA VAL A 61 -5.51 3.48 0.81
C VAL A 61 -6.61 4.52 0.76
N ASP A 62 -6.50 5.51 -0.11
CA ASP A 62 -7.47 6.61 -0.20
C ASP A 62 -8.74 6.16 -0.89
N ASP A 63 -8.62 5.33 -1.92
CA ASP A 63 -9.78 4.80 -2.63
C ASP A 63 -9.42 3.52 -3.39
N ILE A 64 -10.46 2.74 -3.71
CA ILE A 64 -10.36 1.53 -4.52
C ILE A 64 -10.95 1.84 -5.89
N VAL A 65 -10.11 1.82 -6.90
CA VAL A 65 -10.43 2.28 -8.24
C VAL A 65 -10.45 1.13 -9.25
N MET A 66 -11.37 1.19 -10.19
CA MET A 66 -11.37 0.25 -11.30
C MET A 66 -10.20 0.55 -12.26
N PRO A 67 -9.60 -0.47 -12.87
CA PRO A 67 -8.50 -0.28 -13.82
C PRO A 67 -8.84 0.70 -14.94
N SER A 68 -10.07 0.69 -15.44
CA SER A 68 -10.54 1.60 -16.49
C SER A 68 -10.54 3.08 -16.09
N ALA A 69 -10.74 3.38 -14.81
CA ALA A 69 -10.79 4.75 -14.29
C ALA A 69 -9.41 5.28 -13.86
N THR A 70 -8.39 4.42 -13.80
CA THR A 70 -7.07 4.75 -13.25
C THR A 70 -6.43 5.97 -13.90
N ARG A 71 -6.45 6.04 -15.24
CA ARG A 71 -5.84 7.17 -15.97
C ARG A 71 -6.49 8.51 -15.64
N GLY A 72 -7.82 8.56 -15.59
CA GLY A 72 -8.57 9.77 -15.26
C GLY A 72 -8.25 10.27 -13.86
N ILE A 73 -8.25 9.37 -12.88
CA ILE A 73 -7.92 9.68 -11.48
C ILE A 73 -6.49 10.20 -11.34
N ILE A 74 -5.52 9.59 -12.01
CA ILE A 74 -4.13 10.05 -12.00
C ILE A 74 -4.03 11.48 -12.57
N LEU A 75 -4.68 11.76 -13.70
CA LEU A 75 -4.65 13.09 -14.31
C LEU A 75 -5.27 14.16 -13.42
N ASP A 76 -6.40 13.87 -12.80
CA ASP A 76 -7.07 14.79 -11.90
C ASP A 76 -6.24 15.09 -10.65
N ASN A 77 -5.62 14.07 -10.07
CA ASN A 77 -4.74 14.24 -8.93
C ASN A 77 -3.45 14.98 -9.27
N LEU A 78 -2.89 14.77 -10.44
CA LEU A 78 -1.73 15.53 -10.90
C LEU A 78 -2.06 17.01 -11.06
N ARG A 79 -3.25 17.36 -11.55
CA ARG A 79 -3.71 18.75 -11.61
C ARG A 79 -3.81 19.38 -10.23
N VAL A 80 -4.35 18.66 -9.24
CA VAL A 80 -4.43 19.12 -7.85
C VAL A 80 -3.05 19.32 -7.25
N LEU A 81 -2.08 18.47 -7.60
CA LEU A 81 -0.72 18.52 -7.08
C LEU A 81 0.22 19.45 -7.85
N GLU A 82 -0.23 20.08 -8.94
CA GLU A 82 0.59 20.93 -9.79
C GLU A 82 1.28 22.06 -9.02
N THR A 83 0.58 22.65 -8.06
CA THR A 83 1.10 23.76 -7.24
C THR A 83 1.80 23.29 -5.96
N LYS A 84 1.95 21.99 -5.76
CA LYS A 84 2.57 21.46 -4.55
C LYS A 84 4.07 21.78 -4.54
N ASP A 85 4.48 22.63 -3.60
CA ASP A 85 5.88 22.82 -3.26
C ASP A 85 6.22 22.08 -1.97
N ARG A 86 7.20 21.20 -2.05
CA ARG A 86 7.69 20.43 -0.91
C ARG A 86 9.03 20.99 -0.45
N GLN A 87 8.99 21.83 0.57
CA GLN A 87 10.21 22.29 1.23
C GLN A 87 10.89 21.12 1.95
N LYS A 88 11.93 20.61 1.36
CA LYS A 88 12.80 19.62 2.00
C LYS A 88 13.84 20.35 2.85
N PRO A 89 14.12 19.90 4.07
CA PRO A 89 15.22 20.46 4.85
C PRO A 89 16.53 20.32 4.07
N LYS A 90 17.30 21.40 3.97
CA LYS A 90 18.61 21.39 3.34
C LYS A 90 19.53 20.46 4.13
N ARG A 91 20.01 19.41 3.51
CA ARG A 91 20.97 18.48 4.08
C ARG A 91 22.32 18.69 3.43
N ARG A 92 23.38 18.70 4.23
CA ARG A 92 24.75 18.81 3.72
C ARG A 92 25.26 17.53 3.09
N HIS A 93 24.76 16.39 3.55
CA HIS A 93 25.23 15.05 3.15
C HIS A 93 24.05 14.10 2.96
N ASN A 94 24.24 13.09 2.13
CA ASN A 94 23.29 12.00 2.00
C ASN A 94 23.34 11.08 3.22
N ASN A 95 22.20 10.50 3.59
CA ASN A 95 22.17 9.38 4.52
C ASN A 95 22.68 8.14 3.78
N LEU A 96 23.93 7.80 3.95
CA LEU A 96 24.46 6.53 3.49
C LEU A 96 24.10 5.46 4.51
N PRO A 97 23.44 4.36 4.11
CA PRO A 97 23.28 3.21 4.99
C PRO A 97 24.67 2.60 5.23
N LEU A 98 25.08 2.60 6.45
CA LEU A 98 26.33 1.98 6.88
C LEU A 98 26.09 0.53 7.31
#